data_1ace85248ea57862fea2a9d4771bbd4f
#
_entry.id   1ace85248ea57862fea2a9d4771bbd4f
#
_cell.length_a   1.000
_cell.length_b   1.000
_cell.length_c   1.000
_cell.angle_alpha   90.00
_cell.angle_beta   90.00
_cell.angle_gamma   90.00
#
_symmetry.space_group_name_H-M   'P 1'
#
loop_
_entity.id
_entity.type
_entity.pdbx_description
1 polymer ?
#
loop_
_entity_poly.entity_id
_entity_poly.type
_entity_poly.pdbx_seq_one_letter_code
_entity_poly.pdbx_strand_id
1 'polypeptide(L)'
;MTEIISVCNLKGGAGKSTIAVNLACALQDKHAVDCRLVDADRQKTSMAWAAKGQLPVPVSTATLMEARPEERYPGMMWITHIKTLADTADTIVIDLPPGLEYALAAVTAVSDLIVVPVNPSGSDFHATTRFVELIQKSREARGTDKPDCLIVPNHIDGRTTYEQDLSDYRQFGEPVTHPIHMRTAFSKGFDTGHWIGNSGLDANAVEEITRLSNLVTGSHGSSSNYENQQDLFTQQY
;
A
#
# COMPACT_ATOMS: atom_id res chain seq x y z
N MET A 1 -12.64 -15.69 -0.98
CA MET A 1 -11.98 -15.10 -2.19
C MET A 1 -10.81 -14.32 -1.63
N THR A 2 -9.61 -14.52 -2.16
CA THR A 2 -8.39 -13.86 -1.68
C THR A 2 -8.47 -12.36 -1.93
N GLU A 3 -8.09 -11.55 -0.95
CA GLU A 3 -7.99 -10.11 -1.11
C GLU A 3 -6.62 -9.72 -1.68
N ILE A 4 -6.58 -8.85 -2.66
CA ILE A 4 -5.34 -8.35 -3.26
C ILE A 4 -5.18 -6.87 -3.00
N ILE A 5 -4.18 -6.53 -2.20
CA ILE A 5 -3.85 -5.18 -1.78
C ILE A 5 -2.57 -4.75 -2.49
N SER A 6 -2.64 -3.73 -3.32
CA SER A 6 -1.47 -3.18 -4.02
C SER A 6 -0.96 -1.91 -3.34
N VAL A 7 0.31 -1.87 -2.96
CA VAL A 7 0.95 -0.67 -2.43
C VAL A 7 1.73 0.00 -3.55
N CYS A 8 1.25 1.13 -4.04
CA CYS A 8 1.84 1.80 -5.19
C CYS A 8 1.69 3.32 -5.18
N ASN A 9 2.60 3.99 -5.86
CA ASN A 9 2.57 5.40 -6.23
C ASN A 9 3.53 5.59 -7.40
N LEU A 10 3.28 6.57 -8.28
CA LEU A 10 4.17 6.90 -9.39
C LEU A 10 5.53 7.41 -8.91
N LYS A 11 5.58 8.01 -7.73
CA LYS A 11 6.79 8.61 -7.16
C LYS A 11 7.71 7.58 -6.53
N GLY A 12 9.01 7.70 -6.80
CA GLY A 12 10.06 7.00 -6.07
C GLY A 12 10.26 7.60 -4.67
N GLY A 13 10.60 6.77 -3.67
CA GLY A 13 10.87 7.24 -2.30
C GLY A 13 9.62 7.55 -1.46
N ALA A 14 8.43 7.23 -1.94
CA ALA A 14 7.17 7.44 -1.18
C ALA A 14 6.97 6.46 -0.01
N GLY A 15 7.88 5.51 0.22
CA GLY A 15 7.79 4.54 1.31
C GLY A 15 6.98 3.27 0.99
N LYS A 16 6.73 2.96 -0.29
CA LYS A 16 5.93 1.80 -0.72
C LYS A 16 6.37 0.49 -0.07
N SER A 17 7.63 0.10 -0.25
CA SER A 17 8.16 -1.15 0.32
C SER A 17 8.08 -1.18 1.85
N THR A 18 8.35 -0.05 2.52
CA THR A 18 8.23 0.06 3.98
C THR A 18 6.78 -0.21 4.42
N ILE A 19 5.80 0.40 3.76
CA ILE A 19 4.39 0.19 4.07
C ILE A 19 3.96 -1.22 3.70
N ALA A 20 4.32 -1.74 2.52
CA ALA A 20 3.94 -3.08 2.08
C ALA A 20 4.44 -4.17 3.04
N VAL A 21 5.72 -4.12 3.44
CA VAL A 21 6.29 -5.08 4.39
C VAL A 21 5.58 -5.01 5.74
N ASN A 22 5.45 -3.80 6.31
CA ASN A 22 4.88 -3.65 7.64
C ASN A 22 3.37 -3.94 7.66
N LEU A 23 2.62 -3.60 6.61
CA LEU A 23 1.20 -3.93 6.48
C LEU A 23 0.99 -5.44 6.38
N ALA A 24 1.72 -6.14 5.51
CA ALA A 24 1.61 -7.59 5.37
C ALA A 24 1.91 -8.31 6.69
N CYS A 25 2.98 -7.89 7.39
CA CYS A 25 3.34 -8.44 8.69
C CYS A 25 2.29 -8.14 9.77
N ALA A 26 1.69 -6.95 9.76
CA ALA A 26 0.62 -6.60 10.71
C ALA A 26 -0.65 -7.40 10.45
N LEU A 27 -1.04 -7.63 9.19
CA LEU A 27 -2.18 -8.49 8.84
C LEU A 27 -1.98 -9.92 9.38
N GLN A 28 -0.81 -10.49 9.18
CA GLN A 28 -0.47 -11.82 9.70
C GLN A 28 -0.44 -11.86 11.24
N ASP A 29 0.25 -10.92 11.88
CA ASP A 29 0.57 -10.96 13.32
C ASP A 29 -0.58 -10.46 14.19
N LYS A 30 -1.30 -9.41 13.76
CA LYS A 30 -2.35 -8.77 14.57
C LYS A 30 -3.75 -9.28 14.25
N HIS A 31 -4.00 -9.70 13.02
CA HIS A 31 -5.32 -10.12 12.56
C HIS A 31 -5.40 -11.61 12.28
N ALA A 32 -4.30 -12.36 12.42
CA ALA A 32 -4.21 -13.80 12.11
C ALA A 32 -4.69 -14.14 10.69
N VAL A 33 -4.50 -13.21 9.74
CA VAL A 33 -4.80 -13.40 8.33
C VAL A 33 -3.64 -14.16 7.68
N ASP A 34 -3.91 -15.23 6.97
CA ASP A 34 -2.88 -15.89 6.14
C ASP A 34 -2.49 -14.94 5.01
N CYS A 35 -1.38 -14.23 5.20
CA CYS A 35 -0.92 -13.15 4.34
C CYS A 35 0.37 -13.49 3.63
N ARG A 36 0.45 -13.17 2.34
CA ARG A 36 1.68 -13.25 1.54
C ARG A 36 2.09 -11.88 1.02
N LEU A 37 3.37 -11.56 1.15
CA LEU A 37 3.97 -10.39 0.51
C LEU A 37 4.54 -10.77 -0.86
N VAL A 38 4.24 -9.96 -1.88
CA VAL A 38 4.75 -10.14 -3.24
C VAL A 38 5.58 -8.91 -3.63
N ASP A 39 6.86 -9.12 -3.87
CA ASP A 39 7.77 -8.08 -4.38
C ASP A 39 7.70 -8.04 -5.91
N ALA A 40 7.09 -6.99 -6.44
CA ALA A 40 6.95 -6.77 -7.88
C ALA A 40 7.96 -5.74 -8.43
N ASP A 41 8.79 -5.13 -7.56
CA ASP A 41 9.83 -4.17 -7.95
C ASP A 41 11.11 -4.89 -8.40
N ARG A 42 11.74 -4.39 -9.45
CA ARG A 42 13.08 -4.86 -9.90
C ARG A 42 14.17 -4.63 -8.85
N GLN A 43 14.02 -3.62 -7.99
CA GLN A 43 14.96 -3.32 -6.92
C GLN A 43 14.92 -4.36 -5.79
N LYS A 44 13.83 -5.15 -5.70
CA LYS A 44 13.66 -6.23 -4.74
C LYS A 44 13.90 -5.83 -3.28
N THR A 45 13.40 -4.67 -2.90
CA THR A 45 13.58 -4.13 -1.55
C THR A 45 12.91 -5.02 -0.50
N SER A 46 11.67 -5.46 -0.75
CA SER A 46 10.93 -6.34 0.15
C SER A 46 11.56 -7.73 0.26
N MET A 47 12.10 -8.27 -0.84
CA MET A 47 12.89 -9.51 -0.83
C MET A 47 14.19 -9.37 -0.04
N ALA A 48 14.90 -8.24 -0.20
CA ALA A 48 16.13 -7.97 0.55
C ALA A 48 15.85 -7.85 2.06
N TRP A 49 14.70 -7.31 2.42
CA TRP A 49 14.24 -7.28 3.82
C TRP A 49 14.01 -8.70 4.35
N ALA A 50 13.23 -9.50 3.62
CA ALA A 50 12.90 -10.88 3.98
C ALA A 50 14.13 -11.81 4.05
N ALA A 51 15.15 -11.59 3.23
CA ALA A 51 16.36 -12.39 3.21
C ALA A 51 17.11 -12.37 4.55
N LYS A 52 16.81 -11.43 5.45
CA LYS A 52 17.34 -11.36 6.81
C LYS A 52 16.62 -12.30 7.79
N GLY A 53 15.49 -12.92 7.36
CA GLY A 53 14.85 -14.06 8.02
C GLY A 53 14.01 -13.76 9.26
N GLN A 54 13.54 -12.52 9.46
CA GLN A 54 12.80 -12.11 10.66
C GLN A 54 11.34 -11.70 10.37
N LEU A 55 10.88 -11.76 9.13
CA LEU A 55 9.49 -11.44 8.80
C LEU A 55 8.56 -12.63 9.07
N PRO A 56 7.37 -12.41 9.65
CA PRO A 56 6.40 -13.47 9.91
C PRO A 56 5.63 -13.94 8.67
N VAL A 57 5.78 -13.24 7.54
CA VAL A 57 5.07 -13.53 6.29
C VAL A 57 5.99 -14.16 5.25
N PRO A 58 5.51 -15.11 4.45
CA PRO A 58 6.24 -15.58 3.27
C PRO A 58 6.32 -14.47 2.21
N VAL A 59 7.49 -14.32 1.60
CA VAL A 59 7.71 -13.34 0.53
C VAL A 59 8.03 -14.04 -0.78
N SER A 60 7.31 -13.63 -1.84
CA SER A 60 7.48 -14.14 -3.20
C SER A 60 7.86 -13.00 -4.15
N THR A 61 8.33 -13.32 -5.34
CA THR A 61 8.61 -12.32 -6.38
C THR A 61 7.65 -12.50 -7.55
N ALA A 62 7.10 -11.39 -8.04
CA ALA A 62 6.36 -11.34 -9.29
C ALA A 62 6.69 -10.01 -9.98
N THR A 63 7.92 -9.89 -10.48
CA THR A 63 8.43 -8.64 -11.05
C THR A 63 7.54 -8.14 -12.17
N LEU A 64 7.03 -6.93 -12.00
CA LEU A 64 6.25 -6.24 -13.02
C LEU A 64 7.21 -5.64 -14.06
N MET A 65 7.14 -6.19 -15.28
CA MET A 65 8.00 -5.80 -16.39
C MET A 65 7.30 -4.78 -17.26
N GLU A 66 8.05 -3.84 -17.83
CA GLU A 66 7.53 -2.99 -18.90
C GLU A 66 7.07 -3.88 -20.07
N ALA A 67 5.93 -3.49 -20.68
CA ALA A 67 5.40 -4.19 -21.83
C ALA A 67 6.43 -4.15 -22.99
N ARG A 68 6.61 -5.29 -23.66
CA ARG A 68 7.41 -5.32 -24.88
C ARG A 68 6.56 -4.85 -26.05
N PRO A 69 7.14 -4.19 -27.06
CA PRO A 69 6.40 -3.71 -28.24
C PRO A 69 5.58 -4.80 -28.96
N GLU A 70 6.07 -6.05 -28.93
CA GLU A 70 5.43 -7.21 -29.52
C GLU A 70 4.35 -7.85 -28.65
N GLU A 71 4.17 -7.41 -27.42
CA GLU A 71 3.26 -7.99 -26.45
C GLU A 71 1.81 -7.55 -26.75
N ARG A 72 0.96 -8.48 -27.21
CA ARG A 72 -0.43 -8.19 -27.59
C ARG A 72 -1.30 -7.79 -26.39
N TYR A 73 -0.99 -8.32 -25.20
CA TYR A 73 -1.71 -8.06 -23.97
C TYR A 73 -0.70 -7.81 -22.83
N PRO A 74 -0.19 -6.57 -22.75
CA PRO A 74 0.78 -6.18 -21.72
C PRO A 74 0.26 -6.49 -20.30
N GLY A 75 1.09 -7.14 -19.50
CA GLY A 75 0.74 -7.48 -18.12
C GLY A 75 -0.13 -8.71 -17.92
N MET A 76 -0.64 -9.39 -18.97
CA MET A 76 -1.50 -10.57 -18.81
C MET A 76 -0.79 -11.73 -18.11
N MET A 77 0.47 -11.97 -18.42
CA MET A 77 1.27 -13.00 -17.74
C MET A 77 1.47 -12.67 -16.27
N TRP A 78 1.70 -11.38 -15.96
CA TRP A 78 1.82 -10.92 -14.59
C TRP A 78 0.50 -11.08 -13.82
N ILE A 79 -0.64 -10.70 -14.43
CA ILE A 79 -1.99 -10.92 -13.86
C ILE A 79 -2.20 -12.41 -13.54
N THR A 80 -1.86 -13.30 -14.46
CA THR A 80 -2.00 -14.76 -14.25
C THR A 80 -1.13 -15.24 -13.09
N HIS A 81 0.10 -14.77 -13.01
CA HIS A 81 1.01 -15.12 -11.92
C HIS A 81 0.49 -14.62 -10.56
N ILE A 82 0.02 -13.35 -10.47
CA ILE A 82 -0.60 -12.83 -9.25
C ILE A 82 -1.81 -13.66 -8.82
N LYS A 83 -2.69 -14.03 -9.75
CA LYS A 83 -3.85 -14.88 -9.45
C LYS A 83 -3.44 -16.26 -8.93
N THR A 84 -2.39 -16.86 -9.50
CA THR A 84 -1.87 -18.15 -9.01
C THR A 84 -1.30 -18.01 -7.58
N LEU A 85 -0.64 -16.89 -7.26
CA LEU A 85 -0.18 -16.63 -5.90
C LEU A 85 -1.36 -16.35 -4.95
N ALA A 86 -2.43 -15.73 -5.44
CA ALA A 86 -3.64 -15.46 -4.68
C ALA A 86 -4.33 -16.75 -4.20
N ASP A 87 -4.24 -17.84 -4.94
CA ASP A 87 -4.80 -19.14 -4.52
C ASP A 87 -4.07 -19.77 -3.32
N THR A 88 -2.99 -19.13 -2.83
CA THR A 88 -2.13 -19.70 -1.78
C THR A 88 -2.21 -18.98 -0.43
N ALA A 89 -3.06 -17.95 -0.30
CA ALA A 89 -3.21 -17.15 0.93
C ALA A 89 -4.59 -16.49 0.98
N ASP A 90 -5.02 -16.02 2.15
CA ASP A 90 -6.27 -15.25 2.30
C ASP A 90 -6.10 -13.81 1.80
N THR A 91 -4.91 -13.26 1.95
CA THR A 91 -4.57 -11.91 1.50
C THR A 91 -3.19 -11.87 0.85
N ILE A 92 -3.09 -11.11 -0.24
CA ILE A 92 -1.81 -10.78 -0.87
C ILE A 92 -1.56 -9.27 -0.77
N VAL A 93 -0.40 -8.89 -0.26
CA VAL A 93 0.09 -7.51 -0.33
C VAL A 93 1.18 -7.43 -1.40
N ILE A 94 1.02 -6.55 -2.37
CA ILE A 94 1.95 -6.38 -3.50
C ILE A 94 2.73 -5.08 -3.33
N ASP A 95 4.05 -5.18 -3.21
CA ASP A 95 4.98 -4.05 -3.26
C ASP A 95 5.33 -3.73 -4.72
N LEU A 96 4.86 -2.60 -5.23
CA LEU A 96 4.95 -2.23 -6.62
C LEU A 96 6.06 -1.19 -6.89
N PRO A 97 6.70 -1.24 -8.09
CA PRO A 97 7.71 -0.25 -8.49
C PRO A 97 7.11 1.15 -8.65
N PRO A 98 7.91 2.22 -8.70
CA PRO A 98 7.48 3.54 -9.16
C PRO A 98 7.22 3.57 -10.68
N GLY A 99 6.54 4.62 -11.18
CA GLY A 99 6.40 4.83 -12.63
C GLY A 99 5.51 3.82 -13.34
N LEU A 100 4.39 3.47 -12.73
CA LEU A 100 3.50 2.37 -13.14
C LEU A 100 2.52 2.70 -14.27
N GLU A 101 2.61 3.86 -14.92
CA GLU A 101 1.62 4.26 -15.94
C GLU A 101 1.43 3.19 -17.02
N TYR A 102 2.50 2.51 -17.43
CA TYR A 102 2.46 1.44 -18.44
C TYR A 102 1.74 0.16 -17.97
N ALA A 103 1.64 -0.07 -16.68
CA ALA A 103 1.12 -1.31 -16.11
C ALA A 103 -0.12 -1.08 -15.24
N LEU A 104 -0.61 0.14 -15.13
CA LEU A 104 -1.71 0.48 -14.23
C LEU A 104 -2.97 -0.34 -14.53
N ALA A 105 -3.27 -0.59 -15.81
CA ALA A 105 -4.40 -1.45 -16.17
C ALA A 105 -4.28 -2.87 -15.62
N ALA A 106 -3.08 -3.45 -15.58
CA ALA A 106 -2.84 -4.76 -14.98
C ALA A 106 -2.99 -4.71 -13.46
N VAL A 107 -2.43 -3.68 -12.80
CA VAL A 107 -2.54 -3.49 -11.35
C VAL A 107 -4.00 -3.32 -10.93
N THR A 108 -4.75 -2.40 -11.57
CA THR A 108 -6.16 -2.18 -11.25
C THR A 108 -7.05 -3.38 -11.57
N ALA A 109 -6.64 -4.25 -12.52
CA ALA A 109 -7.39 -5.45 -12.86
C ALA A 109 -7.29 -6.56 -11.82
N VAL A 110 -6.24 -6.59 -11.02
CA VAL A 110 -6.04 -7.62 -10.00
C VAL A 110 -6.33 -7.14 -8.58
N SER A 111 -6.22 -5.84 -8.32
CA SER A 111 -6.33 -5.27 -6.97
C SER A 111 -7.79 -5.12 -6.54
N ASP A 112 -8.05 -5.42 -5.28
CA ASP A 112 -9.28 -5.06 -4.57
C ASP A 112 -9.12 -3.71 -3.88
N LEU A 113 -7.91 -3.43 -3.37
CA LEU A 113 -7.52 -2.19 -2.72
C LEU A 113 -6.17 -1.70 -3.23
N ILE A 114 -6.06 -0.40 -3.47
CA ILE A 114 -4.79 0.30 -3.75
C ILE A 114 -4.46 1.20 -2.57
N VAL A 115 -3.35 0.95 -1.90
CA VAL A 115 -2.78 1.78 -0.83
C VAL A 115 -1.74 2.71 -1.44
N VAL A 116 -1.94 4.03 -1.30
CA VAL A 116 -1.12 5.06 -1.94
C VAL A 116 -0.37 5.88 -0.90
N PRO A 117 0.89 5.55 -0.58
CA PRO A 117 1.72 6.38 0.29
C PRO A 117 2.07 7.70 -0.39
N VAL A 118 1.91 8.82 0.32
CA VAL A 118 2.14 10.16 -0.22
C VAL A 118 2.95 11.00 0.78
N ASN A 119 4.12 11.49 0.36
CA ASN A 119 4.93 12.38 1.19
C ASN A 119 4.38 13.82 1.14
N PRO A 120 4.60 14.65 2.17
CA PRO A 120 4.13 16.03 2.24
C PRO A 120 4.99 16.96 1.38
N SER A 121 4.95 16.77 0.04
CA SER A 121 5.67 17.64 -0.90
C SER A 121 4.81 17.94 -2.12
N GLY A 122 4.93 19.14 -2.66
CA GLY A 122 4.18 19.56 -3.84
C GLY A 122 4.40 18.65 -5.06
N SER A 123 5.61 18.10 -5.22
CA SER A 123 5.92 17.16 -6.31
C SER A 123 5.26 15.80 -6.12
N ASP A 124 5.12 15.33 -4.86
CA ASP A 124 4.41 14.08 -4.54
C ASP A 124 2.90 14.28 -4.72
N PHE A 125 2.35 15.40 -4.29
CA PHE A 125 0.94 15.75 -4.50
C PHE A 125 0.58 15.78 -5.99
N HIS A 126 1.37 16.47 -6.82
CA HIS A 126 1.14 16.50 -8.27
C HIS A 126 1.17 15.09 -8.91
N ALA A 127 2.15 14.27 -8.56
CA ALA A 127 2.25 12.90 -9.06
C ALA A 127 1.07 12.03 -8.59
N THR A 128 0.64 12.20 -7.33
CA THR A 128 -0.49 11.46 -6.76
C THR A 128 -1.83 11.87 -7.38
N THR A 129 -2.06 13.16 -7.64
CA THR A 129 -3.26 13.61 -8.36
C THR A 129 -3.38 12.90 -9.69
N ARG A 130 -2.31 12.91 -10.48
CA ARG A 130 -2.27 12.19 -11.77
C ARG A 130 -2.52 10.69 -11.60
N PHE A 131 -1.97 10.08 -10.54
CA PHE A 131 -2.14 8.65 -10.29
C PHE A 131 -3.59 8.30 -9.95
N VAL A 132 -4.24 9.06 -9.08
CA VAL A 132 -5.66 8.87 -8.71
C VAL A 132 -6.57 9.07 -9.93
N GLU A 133 -6.33 10.09 -10.75
CA GLU A 133 -7.07 10.27 -12.01
C GLU A 133 -6.97 9.04 -12.94
N LEU A 134 -5.80 8.41 -13.00
CA LEU A 134 -5.61 7.20 -13.81
C LEU A 134 -6.37 5.99 -13.21
N ILE A 135 -6.43 5.86 -11.87
CA ILE A 135 -7.26 4.85 -11.20
C ILE A 135 -8.73 5.07 -11.52
N GLN A 136 -9.23 6.30 -11.41
CA GLN A 136 -10.61 6.66 -11.72
C GLN A 136 -10.98 6.33 -13.17
N LYS A 137 -10.13 6.71 -14.13
CA LYS A 137 -10.32 6.34 -15.54
C LYS A 137 -10.35 4.83 -15.77
N SER A 138 -9.54 4.08 -15.01
CA SER A 138 -9.55 2.61 -15.08
C SER A 138 -10.86 2.02 -14.54
N ARG A 139 -11.40 2.57 -13.45
CA ARG A 139 -12.72 2.20 -12.91
C ARG A 139 -13.82 2.47 -13.93
N GLU A 140 -13.86 3.66 -14.50
CA GLU A 140 -14.82 4.06 -15.55
C GLU A 140 -14.75 3.12 -16.76
N ALA A 141 -13.57 2.87 -17.28
CA ALA A 141 -13.38 2.00 -18.44
C ALA A 141 -13.83 0.55 -18.21
N ARG A 142 -13.80 0.10 -16.95
CA ARG A 142 -14.22 -1.25 -16.55
C ARG A 142 -15.68 -1.31 -16.07
N GLY A 143 -16.35 -0.16 -15.91
CA GLY A 143 -17.72 -0.08 -15.37
C GLY A 143 -17.83 -0.61 -13.93
N THR A 144 -16.83 -0.32 -13.07
CA THR A 144 -16.78 -0.79 -11.70
C THR A 144 -16.16 0.28 -10.78
N ASP A 145 -16.54 0.28 -9.51
CA ASP A 145 -15.97 1.16 -8.48
C ASP A 145 -14.64 0.58 -7.91
N LYS A 146 -14.28 -0.65 -8.28
CA LYS A 146 -13.03 -1.29 -7.84
C LYS A 146 -11.85 -1.02 -8.79
N PRO A 147 -10.61 -1.01 -8.25
CA PRO A 147 -10.22 -1.20 -6.84
C PRO A 147 -10.59 0.00 -5.96
N ASP A 148 -10.81 -0.23 -4.67
CA ASP A 148 -10.82 0.86 -3.70
C ASP A 148 -9.45 1.53 -3.68
N CYS A 149 -9.39 2.79 -3.21
CA CYS A 149 -8.14 3.52 -3.10
C CYS A 149 -8.04 4.15 -1.71
N LEU A 150 -6.88 4.07 -1.08
CA LEU A 150 -6.64 4.57 0.26
C LEU A 150 -5.36 5.40 0.28
N ILE A 151 -5.49 6.70 0.54
CA ILE A 151 -4.36 7.62 0.63
C ILE A 151 -3.73 7.52 2.02
N VAL A 152 -2.43 7.28 2.07
CA VAL A 152 -1.65 7.18 3.31
C VAL A 152 -0.66 8.34 3.38
N PRO A 153 -0.93 9.40 4.18
CA PRO A 153 0.08 10.41 4.47
C PRO A 153 1.30 9.75 5.09
N ASN A 154 2.46 9.88 4.45
CA ASN A 154 3.68 9.18 4.86
C ASN A 154 4.85 10.15 5.03
N HIS A 155 5.86 9.75 5.82
CA HIS A 155 7.02 10.57 6.17
C HIS A 155 6.64 11.93 6.80
N ILE A 156 5.54 11.97 7.55
CA ILE A 156 5.10 13.20 8.22
C ILE A 156 6.09 13.57 9.33
N ASP A 157 6.51 14.83 9.35
CA ASP A 157 7.33 15.36 10.45
C ASP A 157 6.40 15.71 11.62
N GLY A 158 6.50 14.99 12.74
CA GLY A 158 5.67 15.20 13.94
C GLY A 158 5.84 16.58 14.61
N ARG A 159 6.69 17.45 14.06
CA ARG A 159 6.84 18.85 14.50
C ARG A 159 5.93 19.81 13.74
N THR A 160 5.29 19.37 12.65
CA THR A 160 4.34 20.19 11.89
C THR A 160 2.93 20.05 12.45
N THR A 161 2.10 21.10 12.30
CA THR A 161 0.71 21.08 12.77
C THR A 161 -0.15 20.20 11.87
N TYR A 162 -0.57 19.07 12.43
CA TYR A 162 -1.25 17.94 11.80
C TYR A 162 -2.53 18.31 11.00
N GLU A 163 -3.33 19.27 11.50
CA GLU A 163 -4.62 19.60 10.88
C GLU A 163 -4.50 20.31 9.53
N GLN A 164 -3.47 21.10 9.32
CA GLN A 164 -3.24 21.80 8.04
C GLN A 164 -2.78 20.83 6.95
N ASP A 165 -1.98 19.81 7.31
CA ASP A 165 -1.41 18.85 6.37
C ASP A 165 -2.45 17.86 5.84
N LEU A 166 -3.45 17.44 6.66
CA LEU A 166 -4.48 16.48 6.21
C LEU A 166 -5.49 17.07 5.23
N SER A 167 -5.78 18.37 5.30
CA SER A 167 -6.69 19.03 4.37
C SER A 167 -6.19 18.91 2.92
N ASP A 168 -4.87 18.98 2.74
CA ASP A 168 -4.24 18.87 1.43
C ASP A 168 -4.40 17.45 0.82
N TYR A 169 -4.40 16.40 1.65
CA TYR A 169 -4.60 15.02 1.15
C TYR A 169 -6.04 14.74 0.73
N ARG A 170 -7.03 15.46 1.29
CA ARG A 170 -8.45 15.32 0.90
C ARG A 170 -8.74 15.77 -0.53
N GLN A 171 -7.87 16.60 -1.13
CA GLN A 171 -8.01 17.02 -2.52
C GLN A 171 -7.97 15.87 -3.53
N PHE A 172 -7.45 14.71 -3.15
CA PHE A 172 -7.42 13.53 -4.02
C PHE A 172 -8.81 12.88 -4.21
N GLY A 173 -9.81 13.25 -3.39
CA GLY A 173 -11.17 12.70 -3.48
C GLY A 173 -11.31 11.23 -3.09
N GLU A 174 -10.26 10.66 -2.48
CA GLU A 174 -10.23 9.28 -1.97
C GLU A 174 -10.09 9.30 -0.43
N PRO A 175 -10.49 8.24 0.28
CA PRO A 175 -10.28 8.12 1.72
C PRO A 175 -8.82 8.31 2.14
N VAL A 176 -8.62 9.03 3.25
CA VAL A 176 -7.29 9.35 3.80
C VAL A 176 -7.15 8.70 5.16
N THR A 177 -6.03 8.02 5.41
CA THR A 177 -5.73 7.38 6.70
C THR A 177 -5.12 8.34 7.72
N HIS A 178 -4.90 7.84 8.94
CA HIS A 178 -3.94 8.46 9.85
C HIS A 178 -2.55 8.49 9.20
N PRO A 179 -1.71 9.49 9.53
CA PRO A 179 -0.37 9.59 8.98
C PRO A 179 0.56 8.52 9.55
N ILE A 180 1.56 8.19 8.75
CA ILE A 180 2.74 7.47 9.17
C ILE A 180 3.89 8.46 9.24
N HIS A 181 4.43 8.65 10.44
CA HIS A 181 5.48 9.62 10.67
C HIS A 181 6.85 9.11 10.23
N MET A 182 7.74 10.06 9.92
CA MET A 182 9.14 9.77 9.64
C MET A 182 9.83 9.29 10.93
N ARG A 183 10.26 8.02 10.94
CA ARG A 183 10.88 7.39 12.10
C ARG A 183 12.09 6.55 11.69
N THR A 184 13.18 6.70 12.43
CA THR A 184 14.39 5.88 12.23
C THR A 184 14.14 4.39 12.50
N ALA A 185 13.10 4.06 13.24
CA ALA A 185 12.69 2.69 13.53
C ALA A 185 12.42 1.87 12.26
N PHE A 186 11.82 2.47 11.22
CA PHE A 186 11.58 1.78 9.95
C PHE A 186 12.88 1.41 9.23
N SER A 187 13.87 2.32 9.19
CA SER A 187 15.17 2.03 8.60
C SER A 187 15.92 0.95 9.39
N LYS A 188 15.89 1.02 10.73
CA LYS A 188 16.48 -0.01 11.59
C LYS A 188 15.77 -1.36 11.42
N GLY A 189 14.46 -1.38 11.23
CA GLY A 189 13.71 -2.59 10.91
C GLY A 189 14.23 -3.24 9.64
N PHE A 190 14.43 -2.47 8.56
CA PHE A 190 15.06 -2.96 7.34
C PHE A 190 16.46 -3.51 7.60
N ASP A 191 17.30 -2.79 8.35
CA ASP A 191 18.69 -3.20 8.63
C ASP A 191 18.79 -4.51 9.39
N THR A 192 17.86 -4.76 10.32
CA THR A 192 17.83 -5.94 11.18
C THR A 192 16.93 -7.08 10.66
N GLY A 193 16.16 -6.84 9.61
CA GLY A 193 15.21 -7.81 9.05
C GLY A 193 13.87 -7.92 9.79
N HIS A 194 13.62 -7.07 10.80
CA HIS A 194 12.38 -7.06 11.57
C HIS A 194 11.33 -6.13 10.95
N TRP A 195 10.07 -6.48 11.04
CA TRP A 195 9.01 -5.51 10.88
C TRP A 195 8.82 -4.72 12.19
N ILE A 196 8.14 -3.58 12.12
CA ILE A 196 8.07 -2.65 13.25
C ILE A 196 7.45 -3.28 14.50
N GLY A 197 6.49 -4.20 14.36
CA GLY A 197 5.76 -4.81 15.48
C GLY A 197 6.58 -5.79 16.30
N ASN A 198 7.65 -6.38 15.77
CA ASN A 198 8.54 -7.27 16.51
C ASN A 198 9.94 -6.68 16.73
N SER A 199 10.15 -5.43 16.32
CA SER A 199 11.44 -4.76 16.47
C SER A 199 11.71 -4.24 17.88
N GLY A 200 10.65 -3.94 18.64
CA GLY A 200 10.74 -3.28 19.95
C GLY A 200 11.27 -1.83 19.91
N LEU A 201 11.40 -1.24 18.73
CA LEU A 201 12.10 0.04 18.54
C LEU A 201 11.23 1.27 18.79
N ASP A 202 9.93 1.22 18.45
CA ASP A 202 9.06 2.40 18.50
C ASP A 202 7.57 1.98 18.59
N ALA A 203 6.96 2.17 19.76
CA ALA A 203 5.56 1.81 20.00
C ALA A 203 4.58 2.64 19.14
N ASN A 204 4.88 3.91 18.88
CA ASN A 204 4.02 4.75 18.06
C ASN A 204 4.03 4.30 16.60
N ALA A 205 5.19 3.87 16.08
CA ALA A 205 5.26 3.29 14.75
C ALA A 205 4.43 1.99 14.63
N VAL A 206 4.44 1.16 15.68
CA VAL A 206 3.60 -0.04 15.76
C VAL A 206 2.13 0.34 15.72
N GLU A 207 1.72 1.35 16.48
CA GLU A 207 0.33 1.82 16.53
C GLU A 207 -0.12 2.37 15.17
N GLU A 208 0.70 3.19 14.49
CA GLU A 208 0.39 3.73 13.18
C GLU A 208 0.15 2.62 12.13
N ILE A 209 1.00 1.61 12.09
CA ILE A 209 0.83 0.46 11.18
C ILE A 209 -0.37 -0.40 11.60
N THR A 210 -0.62 -0.57 12.90
CA THR A 210 -1.80 -1.31 13.38
C THR A 210 -3.09 -0.59 12.99
N ARG A 211 -3.15 0.73 13.10
CA ARG A 211 -4.31 1.52 12.64
C ARG A 211 -4.54 1.35 11.13
N LEU A 212 -3.47 1.37 10.33
CA LEU A 212 -3.57 1.11 8.89
C LEU A 212 -4.11 -0.31 8.63
N SER A 213 -3.60 -1.33 9.29
CA SER A 213 -4.07 -2.70 9.11
C SER A 213 -5.52 -2.91 9.56
N ASN A 214 -5.98 -2.22 10.62
CA ASN A 214 -7.38 -2.22 11.05
C ASN A 214 -8.31 -1.64 9.98
N LEU A 215 -7.90 -0.53 9.32
CA LEU A 215 -8.67 0.06 8.23
C LEU A 215 -8.80 -0.91 7.05
N VAL A 216 -7.72 -1.56 6.69
CA VAL A 216 -7.68 -2.52 5.59
C VAL A 216 -8.58 -3.72 5.86
N THR A 217 -8.53 -4.32 7.04
CA THR A 217 -9.40 -5.46 7.41
C THR A 217 -10.86 -5.07 7.60
N GLY A 218 -11.15 -3.84 8.02
CA GLY A 218 -12.51 -3.32 8.22
C GLY A 218 -13.23 -2.95 6.92
N SER A 219 -12.52 -2.83 5.81
CA SER A 219 -13.08 -2.44 4.50
C SER A 219 -13.91 -3.55 3.82
N HIS A 220 -13.92 -4.76 4.34
CA HIS A 220 -14.72 -5.88 3.84
C HIS A 220 -16.26 -5.67 3.92
N GLY A 221 -16.73 -4.54 4.43
CA GLY A 221 -18.15 -4.29 4.72
C GLY A 221 -18.79 -3.04 4.12
N SER A 222 -18.42 -2.57 2.93
CA SER A 222 -19.00 -1.42 2.20
C SER A 222 -18.25 -0.09 2.30
N SER A 223 -18.26 0.68 1.21
CA SER A 223 -17.74 2.07 1.08
C SER A 223 -18.26 3.04 2.16
N SER A 224 -19.39 2.71 2.82
CA SER A 224 -19.98 3.47 3.93
C SER A 224 -19.16 3.42 5.24
N ASN A 225 -18.25 2.45 5.40
CA ASN A 225 -17.45 2.34 6.63
C ASN A 225 -16.30 3.36 6.68
N TYR A 226 -15.78 3.80 5.55
CA TYR A 226 -14.74 4.84 5.53
C TYR A 226 -15.30 6.21 5.92
N GLU A 227 -16.55 6.56 5.49
CA GLU A 227 -17.20 7.81 5.85
C GLU A 227 -17.57 7.85 7.35
N ASN A 228 -18.09 6.76 7.90
CA ASN A 228 -18.44 6.66 9.33
C ASN A 228 -17.21 6.69 10.24
N GLN A 229 -16.04 6.23 9.78
CA GLN A 229 -14.79 6.33 10.55
C GLN A 229 -14.19 7.74 10.48
N GLN A 230 -14.41 8.50 9.41
CA GLN A 230 -14.00 9.90 9.34
C GLN A 230 -14.75 10.78 10.37
N ASP A 231 -16.02 10.51 10.64
CA ASP A 231 -16.81 11.21 11.65
C ASP A 231 -16.35 10.90 13.10
N LEU A 232 -15.86 9.70 13.35
CA LEU A 232 -15.26 9.34 14.66
C LEU A 232 -13.97 10.11 14.95
N PHE A 233 -13.23 10.53 13.91
CA PHE A 233 -11.99 11.31 14.05
C PHE A 233 -12.25 12.79 14.34
N THR A 234 -13.44 13.31 13.97
CA THR A 234 -13.83 14.72 14.24
C THR A 234 -14.34 14.91 15.67
N GLN A 235 -14.65 13.85 16.41
CA GLN A 235 -15.23 13.92 17.77
C GLN A 235 -14.23 13.69 18.91
N GLN A 236 -12.95 13.43 18.63
CA GLN A 236 -11.93 13.16 19.66
C GLN A 236 -10.90 14.28 19.84
N TYR A 237 -11.13 15.48 19.28
CA TYR A 237 -10.29 16.66 19.52
C TYR A 237 -11.14 17.90 19.77
#